data_c598d63963a5e18b7c7d15b551109616
#
_entry.id   c598d63963a5e18b7c7d15b551109616
#
_cell.length_a   1.000
_cell.length_b   1.000
_cell.length_c   1.000
_cell.angle_alpha   90.00
_cell.angle_beta   90.00
_cell.angle_gamma   90.00
#
_symmetry.space_group_name_H-M   'P 1'
#
loop_
_entity.id
_entity.type
_entity.pdbx_description
1 polymer ?
#
loop_
_entity_poly.entity_id
_entity_poly.type
_entity_poly.pdbx_seq_one_letter_code
_entity_poly.pdbx_strand_id
1 'polypeptide(L)'
;MRQRLIRVVLTGAAVSLLSACSFFGSDNGYYQNDGPPVLGGSAANGASPKVEPFYKPSLRPYTVLGKRYVPMTADLPLVQEGIGSWYGKQFHGNKTSTGETYDMYAASAAHTTMPLPSYARVTNLENGKSIVVRVNDRGPFLHNRVIDLSYAAAKSLGYVEKGTARVRIERLTNDQIASGAWKDPSRTAATKVENVVQSAAANVSSVVTAPRSGWSTQIGSFSNAGNAAQFGAHAEAVLASSGRALRVRIVKDGNLYRVVVGEGMSVEAARSTAADVGARLGVGAFAVQK
;
A
#
# COMPACT_ATOMS: atom_id res chain seq x y z
N MET A 1 -95.09 -10.18 9.81
CA MET A 1 -94.03 -9.49 9.05
C MET A 1 -92.85 -9.30 9.95
N ARG A 2 -91.76 -10.02 9.68
CA ARG A 2 -90.53 -10.04 10.52
C ARG A 2 -89.46 -9.33 9.72
N GLN A 3 -89.02 -8.13 10.17
CA GLN A 3 -87.83 -7.45 9.62
C GLN A 3 -86.58 -8.06 10.25
N ARG A 4 -85.69 -8.55 9.41
CA ARG A 4 -84.33 -9.04 9.83
C ARG A 4 -83.38 -7.84 9.72
N LEU A 5 -82.79 -7.44 10.86
CA LEU A 5 -81.72 -6.50 10.97
C LEU A 5 -80.37 -7.24 10.57
N ILE A 6 -79.78 -6.78 9.51
CA ILE A 6 -78.47 -7.19 9.11
C ILE A 6 -77.42 -6.33 9.87
N ARG A 7 -76.69 -6.95 10.79
CA ARG A 7 -75.57 -6.29 11.43
C ARG A 7 -74.37 -6.42 10.50
N VAL A 8 -73.89 -5.28 9.98
CA VAL A 8 -72.55 -5.19 9.27
C VAL A 8 -71.53 -5.06 10.32
N VAL A 9 -70.66 -6.07 10.40
CA VAL A 9 -69.42 -6.05 11.21
C VAL A 9 -68.32 -5.48 10.34
N LEU A 10 -67.91 -4.23 10.62
CA LEU A 10 -66.69 -3.66 10.04
C LEU A 10 -65.49 -4.24 10.80
N THR A 11 -64.80 -5.17 10.16
CA THR A 11 -63.45 -5.59 10.59
C THR A 11 -62.46 -4.57 10.07
N GLY A 12 -61.96 -3.72 10.97
CA GLY A 12 -60.87 -2.81 10.71
C GLY A 12 -59.57 -3.60 10.58
N ALA A 13 -59.05 -3.67 9.37
CA ALA A 13 -57.70 -4.19 9.13
C ALA A 13 -56.67 -3.11 9.53
N ALA A 14 -56.01 -3.29 10.67
CA ALA A 14 -54.85 -2.50 11.06
C ALA A 14 -53.69 -2.88 10.16
N VAL A 15 -53.37 -2.03 9.18
CA VAL A 15 -52.16 -2.11 8.38
C VAL A 15 -51.00 -1.66 9.25
N SER A 16 -50.30 -2.60 9.85
CA SER A 16 -49.02 -2.36 10.52
C SER A 16 -47.98 -2.06 9.45
N LEU A 17 -47.66 -0.80 9.26
CA LEU A 17 -46.48 -0.36 8.50
C LEU A 17 -45.24 -0.80 9.28
N LEU A 18 -44.73 -1.99 8.97
CA LEU A 18 -43.38 -2.41 9.32
C LEU A 18 -42.42 -1.49 8.57
N SER A 19 -41.96 -0.44 9.24
CA SER A 19 -40.79 0.32 8.86
C SER A 19 -39.58 -0.66 8.88
N ALA A 20 -39.32 -1.30 7.76
CA ALA A 20 -38.05 -1.97 7.52
C ALA A 20 -37.00 -0.86 7.47
N CYS A 21 -36.43 -0.53 8.62
CA CYS A 21 -35.12 0.13 8.67
C CYS A 21 -34.14 -0.83 8.00
N SER A 22 -33.91 -0.61 6.72
CA SER A 22 -32.82 -1.22 6.00
C SER A 22 -31.54 -0.81 6.72
N PHE A 23 -31.01 -1.70 7.55
CA PHE A 23 -29.63 -1.65 7.98
C PHE A 23 -28.76 -1.88 6.73
N PHE A 24 -28.65 -0.87 5.89
CA PHE A 24 -27.49 -0.75 5.03
C PHE A 24 -26.34 -0.42 5.98
N GLY A 25 -25.64 -1.43 6.44
CA GLY A 25 -24.33 -1.24 7.05
C GLY A 25 -23.49 -0.46 6.04
N SER A 26 -23.28 0.81 6.29
CA SER A 26 -22.29 1.59 5.57
C SER A 26 -20.95 0.91 5.85
N ASP A 27 -20.37 0.33 4.82
CA ASP A 27 -19.02 -0.26 4.87
C ASP A 27 -18.01 0.90 4.98
N ASN A 28 -17.97 1.52 6.16
CA ASN A 28 -17.18 2.72 6.45
C ASN A 28 -15.67 2.46 6.47
N GLY A 29 -15.25 1.27 6.00
CA GLY A 29 -13.83 0.96 5.77
C GLY A 29 -13.00 0.72 7.02
N TYR A 30 -13.55 0.76 8.24
CA TYR A 30 -12.84 0.41 9.47
C TYR A 30 -13.35 -0.88 10.12
N TYR A 31 -12.56 -1.41 11.07
CA TYR A 31 -12.91 -2.64 11.78
C TYR A 31 -14.20 -2.47 12.59
N GLN A 32 -14.96 -3.56 12.69
CA GLN A 32 -16.18 -3.63 13.49
C GLN A 32 -15.89 -3.22 14.93
N ASN A 33 -16.31 -2.29 15.56
CA ASN A 33 -16.02 -1.71 16.89
C ASN A 33 -14.90 -0.66 16.91
N ASP A 34 -14.26 -0.34 15.79
CA ASP A 34 -13.36 0.80 15.72
C ASP A 34 -14.14 2.11 15.46
N GLY A 35 -13.47 3.25 15.52
CA GLY A 35 -14.11 4.52 15.24
C GLY A 35 -13.36 5.73 15.79
N PRO A 36 -13.97 6.93 15.66
CA PRO A 36 -13.40 8.16 16.15
C PRO A 36 -13.35 8.20 17.69
N PRO A 37 -12.54 9.09 18.28
CA PRO A 37 -12.54 9.32 19.72
C PRO A 37 -13.87 9.88 20.21
N VAL A 38 -14.25 9.54 21.46
CA VAL A 38 -15.54 9.93 22.05
C VAL A 38 -15.71 11.46 22.14
N LEU A 39 -14.64 12.18 22.44
CA LEU A 39 -14.65 13.64 22.62
C LEU A 39 -14.17 14.39 21.36
N GLY A 40 -14.09 13.70 20.23
CA GLY A 40 -13.49 14.26 19.04
C GLY A 40 -11.95 14.35 19.15
N GLY A 41 -11.29 14.80 18.08
CA GLY A 41 -9.84 14.96 18.04
C GLY A 41 -9.42 15.99 17.00
N SER A 42 -8.26 16.57 17.17
CA SER A 42 -7.69 17.51 16.21
C SER A 42 -7.08 16.79 15.01
N ALA A 43 -6.96 17.50 13.90
CA ALA A 43 -6.13 17.08 12.78
C ALA A 43 -4.65 17.09 13.17
N ALA A 44 -3.85 16.19 12.60
CA ALA A 44 -2.41 16.18 12.83
C ALA A 44 -1.70 17.23 11.94
N ASN A 45 -0.62 17.82 12.45
CA ASN A 45 0.22 18.75 11.69
C ASN A 45 1.22 18.05 10.76
N GLY A 46 1.22 16.72 10.73
CA GLY A 46 2.20 15.91 10.02
C GLY A 46 3.37 15.47 10.91
N ALA A 47 4.03 14.38 10.50
CA ALA A 47 5.23 13.91 11.14
C ALA A 47 6.43 14.75 10.70
N SER A 48 7.44 14.88 11.57
CA SER A 48 8.73 15.49 11.25
C SER A 48 9.72 14.38 10.87
N PRO A 49 10.04 14.17 9.59
CA PRO A 49 10.93 13.12 9.16
C PRO A 49 12.35 13.28 9.73
N LYS A 50 12.88 12.16 10.19
CA LYS A 50 14.29 12.02 10.60
C LYS A 50 14.83 10.69 10.10
N VAL A 51 16.12 10.59 9.87
CA VAL A 51 16.77 9.32 9.52
C VAL A 51 16.75 8.41 10.74
N GLU A 52 16.10 7.27 10.61
CA GLU A 52 15.99 6.25 11.65
C GLU A 52 16.47 4.88 11.14
N PRO A 53 17.14 4.08 11.96
CA PRO A 53 17.47 2.71 11.58
C PRO A 53 16.20 1.87 11.47
N PHE A 54 16.14 1.00 10.47
CA PHE A 54 15.02 0.08 10.33
C PHE A 54 15.00 -0.95 11.46
N TYR A 55 13.85 -1.23 11.99
CA TYR A 55 13.60 -2.26 12.97
C TYR A 55 13.74 -3.64 12.32
N LYS A 56 14.89 -4.30 12.52
CA LYS A 56 15.28 -5.54 11.84
C LYS A 56 14.20 -6.64 11.87
N PRO A 57 13.47 -6.89 13.00
CA PRO A 57 12.42 -7.90 13.02
C PRO A 57 11.30 -7.62 12.01
N SER A 58 10.98 -6.36 11.75
CA SER A 58 9.92 -5.98 10.80
C SER A 58 10.29 -6.17 9.32
N LEU A 59 11.57 -6.43 9.02
CA LEU A 59 12.04 -6.68 7.65
C LEU A 59 11.88 -8.14 7.21
N ARG A 60 11.49 -9.03 8.12
CA ARG A 60 11.28 -10.46 7.81
C ARG A 60 9.94 -10.66 7.09
N PRO A 61 9.88 -11.59 6.12
CA PRO A 61 8.61 -12.02 5.55
C PRO A 61 7.67 -12.54 6.63
N TYR A 62 6.39 -12.24 6.49
CA TYR A 62 5.37 -12.65 7.44
C TYR A 62 4.08 -13.06 6.71
N THR A 63 3.19 -13.78 7.39
CA THR A 63 1.91 -14.24 6.82
C THR A 63 0.76 -13.81 7.72
N VAL A 64 -0.26 -13.21 7.12
CA VAL A 64 -1.51 -12.82 7.81
C VAL A 64 -2.68 -13.23 6.93
N LEU A 65 -3.69 -13.87 7.52
CA LEU A 65 -4.88 -14.36 6.81
C LEU A 65 -4.53 -15.20 5.56
N GLY A 66 -3.52 -16.05 5.66
CA GLY A 66 -3.04 -16.90 4.57
C GLY A 66 -2.24 -16.20 3.46
N LYS A 67 -2.18 -14.87 3.46
CA LYS A 67 -1.40 -14.08 2.50
C LYS A 67 -0.01 -13.78 3.02
N ARG A 68 1.00 -14.11 2.21
CA ARG A 68 2.41 -13.82 2.51
C ARG A 68 2.77 -12.40 2.07
N TYR A 69 3.43 -11.66 2.94
CA TYR A 69 3.98 -10.33 2.70
C TYR A 69 5.50 -10.37 2.82
N VAL A 70 6.18 -9.70 1.89
CA VAL A 70 7.65 -9.57 1.89
C VAL A 70 7.99 -8.10 2.01
N PRO A 71 8.43 -7.63 3.19
CA PRO A 71 8.84 -6.25 3.39
C PRO A 71 10.06 -5.89 2.54
N MET A 72 10.14 -4.62 2.14
CA MET A 72 11.33 -4.03 1.56
C MET A 72 12.44 -4.00 2.63
N THR A 73 13.64 -4.41 2.26
CA THR A 73 14.80 -4.44 3.16
C THR A 73 15.80 -3.32 2.89
N ALA A 74 15.68 -2.68 1.71
CA ALA A 74 16.54 -1.58 1.29
C ALA A 74 15.81 -0.22 1.37
N ASP A 75 16.57 0.86 1.47
CA ASP A 75 16.08 2.23 1.49
C ASP A 75 15.73 2.71 0.08
N LEU A 76 14.67 2.12 -0.49
CA LEU A 76 14.20 2.43 -1.83
C LEU A 76 12.98 3.34 -1.80
N PRO A 77 12.82 4.24 -2.77
CA PRO A 77 11.57 4.97 -2.95
C PRO A 77 10.42 4.00 -3.26
N LEU A 78 9.22 4.37 -2.87
CA LEU A 78 7.98 3.66 -3.21
C LEU A 78 6.92 4.71 -3.53
N VAL A 79 6.28 4.57 -4.70
CA VAL A 79 5.08 5.32 -5.05
C VAL A 79 3.96 4.31 -5.27
N GLN A 80 2.84 4.47 -4.56
CA GLN A 80 1.71 3.57 -4.63
C GLN A 80 0.40 4.37 -4.58
N GLU A 81 -0.55 4.00 -5.43
CA GLU A 81 -1.92 4.53 -5.37
C GLU A 81 -2.90 3.41 -5.02
N GLY A 82 -3.94 3.76 -4.31
CA GLY A 82 -4.99 2.83 -3.93
C GLY A 82 -5.93 3.40 -2.90
N ILE A 83 -6.70 2.53 -2.26
CA ILE A 83 -7.62 2.92 -1.20
C ILE A 83 -6.86 2.96 0.13
N GLY A 84 -6.91 4.11 0.79
CA GLY A 84 -6.51 4.28 2.17
C GLY A 84 -7.71 4.28 3.10
N SER A 85 -7.54 3.76 4.32
CA SER A 85 -8.48 3.92 5.41
C SER A 85 -7.76 4.46 6.66
N TRP A 86 -8.40 4.38 7.80
CA TRP A 86 -7.81 4.76 9.07
C TRP A 86 -8.22 3.79 10.18
N TYR A 87 -7.43 3.74 11.24
CA TYR A 87 -7.68 2.97 12.46
C TYR A 87 -7.72 3.92 13.66
N GLY A 88 -8.60 3.64 14.60
CA GLY A 88 -9.01 4.59 15.62
C GLY A 88 -8.90 4.07 17.05
N LYS A 89 -9.96 4.32 17.83
CA LYS A 89 -9.99 4.10 19.27
C LYS A 89 -9.76 2.67 19.72
N GLN A 90 -10.14 1.67 18.90
CA GLN A 90 -9.95 0.26 19.24
C GLN A 90 -8.47 -0.12 19.36
N PHE A 91 -7.62 0.53 18.57
CA PHE A 91 -6.18 0.26 18.53
C PHE A 91 -5.37 1.21 19.41
N HIS A 92 -5.96 2.33 19.83
CA HIS A 92 -5.28 3.34 20.64
C HIS A 92 -4.73 2.76 21.95
N GLY A 93 -3.46 3.04 22.23
CA GLY A 93 -2.74 2.51 23.40
C GLY A 93 -2.12 1.12 23.19
N ASN A 94 -2.48 0.39 22.12
CA ASN A 94 -1.90 -0.92 21.82
C ASN A 94 -0.50 -0.79 21.20
N LYS A 95 0.25 -1.90 21.19
CA LYS A 95 1.57 -1.93 20.58
C LYS A 95 1.49 -2.11 19.06
N THR A 96 2.24 -1.29 18.35
CA THR A 96 2.48 -1.42 16.91
C THR A 96 3.48 -2.55 16.60
N SER A 97 3.65 -2.86 15.34
CA SER A 97 4.63 -3.86 14.87
C SER A 97 6.09 -3.49 15.16
N THR A 98 6.39 -2.22 15.46
CA THR A 98 7.71 -1.78 15.95
C THR A 98 7.84 -1.85 17.46
N GLY A 99 6.77 -2.18 18.19
CA GLY A 99 6.72 -2.18 19.66
C GLY A 99 6.39 -0.82 20.28
N GLU A 100 6.19 0.22 19.49
CA GLU A 100 5.74 1.53 19.94
C GLU A 100 4.28 1.49 20.37
N THR A 101 3.86 2.41 21.21
CA THR A 101 2.44 2.55 21.54
C THR A 101 1.74 3.35 20.46
N TYR A 102 0.67 2.78 19.90
CA TYR A 102 -0.14 3.49 18.89
C TYR A 102 -0.88 4.66 19.51
N ASP A 103 -0.67 5.82 18.94
CA ASP A 103 -1.41 7.04 19.27
C ASP A 103 -2.25 7.48 18.05
N MET A 104 -3.58 7.38 18.18
CA MET A 104 -4.50 7.78 17.12
C MET A 104 -4.47 9.28 16.81
N TYR A 105 -3.89 10.11 17.69
CA TYR A 105 -3.76 11.55 17.50
C TYR A 105 -2.43 11.97 16.87
N ALA A 106 -1.46 11.07 16.77
CA ALA A 106 -0.20 11.30 16.08
C ALA A 106 -0.35 11.13 14.56
N ALA A 107 0.54 11.76 13.77
CA ALA A 107 0.61 11.55 12.31
C ALA A 107 1.34 10.24 12.00
N SER A 108 0.65 9.10 12.10
CA SER A 108 1.22 7.76 11.88
C SER A 108 0.41 6.93 10.90
N ALA A 109 0.97 5.79 10.47
CA ALA A 109 0.33 4.87 9.53
C ALA A 109 0.84 3.44 9.68
N ALA A 110 0.02 2.49 9.16
CA ALA A 110 0.38 1.11 8.92
C ALA A 110 0.51 0.83 7.43
N HIS A 111 1.57 0.11 7.04
CA HIS A 111 1.81 -0.32 5.67
C HIS A 111 2.34 -1.76 5.62
N THR A 112 1.91 -2.53 4.60
CA THR A 112 2.22 -3.96 4.54
C THR A 112 3.69 -4.27 4.26
N THR A 113 4.38 -3.46 3.45
CA THR A 113 5.72 -3.83 2.94
C THR A 113 6.79 -2.75 3.09
N MET A 114 6.47 -1.51 3.46
CA MET A 114 7.52 -0.51 3.74
C MET A 114 8.44 -0.99 4.86
N PRO A 115 9.76 -0.66 4.83
CA PRO A 115 10.61 -0.83 6.00
C PRO A 115 10.03 -0.05 7.18
N LEU A 116 10.11 -0.55 8.39
CA LEU A 116 9.64 0.16 9.58
C LEU A 116 10.81 0.48 10.53
N PRO A 117 10.81 1.69 11.11
CA PRO A 117 9.99 2.83 10.76
C PRO A 117 10.38 3.45 9.42
N SER A 118 9.42 4.11 8.77
CA SER A 118 9.62 4.90 7.56
C SER A 118 8.79 6.17 7.61
N TYR A 119 9.01 7.06 6.68
CA TYR A 119 8.15 8.23 6.47
C TYR A 119 7.59 8.21 5.06
N ALA A 120 6.35 8.64 4.93
CA ALA A 120 5.69 8.74 3.65
C ALA A 120 4.85 10.02 3.56
N ARG A 121 4.84 10.66 2.40
CA ARG A 121 3.82 11.64 2.02
C ARG A 121 2.60 10.88 1.55
N VAL A 122 1.45 11.20 2.11
CA VAL A 122 0.16 10.67 1.65
C VAL A 122 -0.67 11.81 1.14
N THR A 123 -1.15 11.69 -0.08
CA THR A 123 -2.00 12.68 -0.75
C THR A 123 -3.36 12.07 -1.03
N ASN A 124 -4.43 12.72 -0.59
CA ASN A 124 -5.79 12.38 -0.97
C ASN A 124 -6.06 12.88 -2.39
N LEU A 125 -6.26 11.96 -3.32
CA LEU A 125 -6.44 12.26 -4.75
C LEU A 125 -7.80 12.89 -5.08
N GLU A 126 -8.74 12.88 -4.14
CA GLU A 126 -10.06 13.46 -4.34
C GLU A 126 -10.09 14.98 -4.03
N ASN A 127 -9.20 15.46 -3.16
CA ASN A 127 -9.19 16.87 -2.72
C ASN A 127 -7.81 17.54 -2.73
N GLY A 128 -6.75 16.81 -3.09
CA GLY A 128 -5.37 17.29 -3.20
C GLY A 128 -4.67 17.53 -1.86
N LYS A 129 -5.32 17.34 -0.70
CA LYS A 129 -4.67 17.49 0.61
C LYS A 129 -3.59 16.44 0.80
N SER A 130 -2.46 16.83 1.41
CA SER A 130 -1.37 15.90 1.71
C SER A 130 -0.83 16.08 3.12
N ILE A 131 -0.29 14.99 3.67
CA ILE A 131 0.34 14.96 4.98
C ILE A 131 1.55 14.03 4.94
N VAL A 132 2.58 14.33 5.72
CA VAL A 132 3.65 13.38 5.98
C VAL A 132 3.31 12.59 7.23
N VAL A 133 3.41 11.25 7.14
CA VAL A 133 3.15 10.33 8.26
C VAL A 133 4.36 9.47 8.55
N ARG A 134 4.49 9.04 9.81
CA ARG A 134 5.47 8.04 10.20
C ARG A 134 4.84 6.66 10.14
N VAL A 135 5.38 5.80 9.30
CA VAL A 135 4.91 4.42 9.10
C VAL A 135 5.63 3.53 10.11
N ASN A 136 4.95 3.09 11.14
CA ASN A 136 5.51 2.30 12.24
C ASN A 136 4.72 1.03 12.55
N ASP A 137 3.74 0.69 11.70
CA ASP A 137 2.91 -0.50 11.90
C ASP A 137 2.68 -1.30 10.62
N ARG A 138 2.18 -2.54 10.78
CA ARG A 138 1.81 -3.47 9.70
C ARG A 138 0.30 -3.51 9.50
N GLY A 139 -0.10 -3.49 8.26
CA GLY A 139 -1.45 -3.48 7.72
C GLY A 139 -1.51 -2.58 6.49
N PRO A 140 -2.66 -2.44 5.84
CA PRO A 140 -3.92 -3.17 6.06
C PRO A 140 -3.89 -4.61 5.54
N PHE A 141 -4.72 -5.47 6.12
CA PHE A 141 -4.79 -6.88 5.70
C PHE A 141 -6.12 -7.25 5.03
N LEU A 142 -7.10 -6.34 5.02
CA LEU A 142 -8.44 -6.54 4.49
C LEU A 142 -8.75 -5.54 3.35
N HIS A 143 -9.70 -5.92 2.47
CA HIS A 143 -10.36 -5.04 1.49
C HIS A 143 -9.41 -4.35 0.47
N ASN A 144 -8.29 -4.97 0.09
CA ASN A 144 -7.35 -4.44 -0.92
C ASN A 144 -6.87 -3.00 -0.68
N ARG A 145 -6.86 -2.56 0.57
CA ARG A 145 -6.33 -1.26 0.95
C ARG A 145 -4.80 -1.25 0.87
N VAL A 146 -4.24 -0.06 0.66
CA VAL A 146 -2.79 0.12 0.53
C VAL A 146 -2.13 0.72 1.78
N ILE A 147 -2.90 1.45 2.60
CA ILE A 147 -2.43 2.10 3.83
C ILE A 147 -3.60 2.29 4.80
N ASP A 148 -3.33 2.16 6.10
CA ASP A 148 -4.24 2.61 7.15
C ASP A 148 -3.57 3.76 7.90
N LEU A 149 -4.22 4.94 7.93
CA LEU A 149 -3.73 6.12 8.63
C LEU A 149 -4.24 6.16 10.08
N SER A 150 -3.56 6.90 10.92
CA SER A 150 -4.16 7.31 12.19
C SER A 150 -5.39 8.18 11.97
N TYR A 151 -6.28 8.23 12.97
CA TYR A 151 -7.45 9.11 12.94
C TYR A 151 -7.08 10.57 12.61
N ALA A 152 -6.09 11.13 13.31
CA ALA A 152 -5.69 12.52 13.11
C ALA A 152 -5.08 12.78 11.73
N ALA A 153 -4.34 11.82 11.16
CA ALA A 153 -3.83 11.93 9.80
C ALA A 153 -4.96 11.87 8.76
N ALA A 154 -5.91 10.95 8.92
CA ALA A 154 -7.09 10.87 8.05
C ALA A 154 -7.96 12.13 8.13
N LYS A 155 -8.07 12.73 9.32
CA LYS A 155 -8.76 13.99 9.54
C LYS A 155 -8.07 15.15 8.80
N SER A 156 -6.74 15.21 8.81
CA SER A 156 -5.97 16.19 8.03
C SER A 156 -6.23 16.07 6.53
N LEU A 157 -6.38 14.83 6.03
CA LEU A 157 -6.68 14.55 4.63
C LEU A 157 -8.18 14.69 4.28
N GLY A 158 -9.05 14.89 5.27
CA GLY A 158 -10.47 15.20 5.09
C GLY A 158 -11.34 14.02 4.67
N TYR A 159 -11.02 12.78 5.09
CA TYR A 159 -11.84 11.61 4.75
C TYR A 159 -12.28 10.75 5.95
N VAL A 160 -12.15 11.25 7.18
CA VAL A 160 -12.57 10.52 8.39
C VAL A 160 -14.02 10.06 8.29
N GLU A 161 -14.93 10.96 7.96
CA GLU A 161 -16.37 10.67 7.89
C GLU A 161 -16.72 9.66 6.78
N LYS A 162 -15.98 9.70 5.67
CA LYS A 162 -16.13 8.75 4.56
C LYS A 162 -15.50 7.39 4.86
N GLY A 163 -14.60 7.32 5.84
CA GLY A 163 -13.87 6.12 6.24
C GLY A 163 -12.71 5.74 5.31
N THR A 164 -12.81 6.01 4.01
CA THR A 164 -11.81 5.69 2.99
C THR A 164 -11.66 6.81 1.97
N ALA A 165 -10.49 6.86 1.31
CA ALA A 165 -10.25 7.72 0.15
C ALA A 165 -9.26 7.08 -0.83
N ARG A 166 -9.28 7.52 -2.09
CA ARG A 166 -8.17 7.24 -2.99
C ARG A 166 -6.97 8.08 -2.60
N VAL A 167 -5.86 7.42 -2.33
CA VAL A 167 -4.63 8.09 -1.90
C VAL A 167 -3.45 7.72 -2.78
N ARG A 168 -2.50 8.64 -2.91
CA ARG A 168 -1.15 8.42 -3.40
C ARG A 168 -0.21 8.44 -2.21
N ILE A 169 0.66 7.44 -2.13
CA ILE A 169 1.67 7.26 -1.09
C ILE A 169 3.03 7.42 -1.74
N GLU A 170 3.88 8.24 -1.17
CA GLU A 170 5.25 8.47 -1.63
C GLU A 170 6.20 8.30 -0.45
N ARG A 171 6.89 7.16 -0.39
CA ARG A 171 7.87 6.91 0.66
C ARG A 171 9.04 7.88 0.53
N LEU A 172 9.44 8.47 1.64
CA LEU A 172 10.63 9.31 1.73
C LEU A 172 11.84 8.43 2.04
N THR A 173 12.88 8.52 1.21
CA THR A 173 14.16 7.83 1.47
C THR A 173 14.99 8.57 2.51
N ASN A 174 15.93 7.89 3.13
CA ASN A 174 16.85 8.50 4.10
C ASN A 174 17.64 9.67 3.49
N ASP A 175 18.04 9.56 2.21
CA ASP A 175 18.73 10.64 1.49
C ASP A 175 17.83 11.86 1.31
N GLN A 176 16.55 11.67 0.98
CA GLN A 176 15.58 12.78 0.87
C GLN A 176 15.32 13.43 2.23
N ILE A 177 15.33 12.64 3.30
CA ILE A 177 15.16 13.13 4.66
C ILE A 177 16.40 13.92 5.09
N ALA A 178 17.59 13.35 4.92
CA ALA A 178 18.86 13.96 5.31
C ALA A 178 19.14 15.27 4.57
N SER A 179 18.85 15.31 3.27
CA SER A 179 19.03 16.51 2.43
C SER A 179 17.94 17.57 2.61
N GLY A 180 16.84 17.25 3.32
CA GLY A 180 15.66 18.11 3.41
C GLY A 180 14.83 18.22 2.13
N ALA A 181 15.14 17.46 1.09
CA ALA A 181 14.44 17.48 -0.19
C ALA A 181 12.95 17.12 -0.08
N TRP A 182 12.57 16.40 0.96
CA TRP A 182 11.17 16.05 1.24
C TRP A 182 10.26 17.25 1.52
N LYS A 183 10.82 18.42 1.90
CA LYS A 183 10.06 19.65 2.17
C LYS A 183 9.51 20.29 0.90
N ASP A 184 10.15 20.02 -0.23
CA ASP A 184 9.75 20.51 -1.54
C ASP A 184 9.19 19.37 -2.38
N PRO A 185 7.84 19.29 -2.57
CA PRO A 185 7.22 18.24 -3.36
C PRO A 185 7.73 18.17 -4.82
N SER A 186 8.19 19.28 -5.38
CA SER A 186 8.74 19.31 -6.74
C SER A 186 10.11 18.63 -6.85
N ARG A 187 10.82 18.50 -5.73
CA ARG A 187 12.14 17.84 -5.61
C ARG A 187 12.06 16.41 -5.08
N THR A 188 10.89 15.95 -4.65
CA THR A 188 10.70 14.56 -4.24
C THR A 188 10.83 13.66 -5.46
N ALA A 189 11.30 12.41 -5.23
CA ALA A 189 11.56 11.42 -6.28
C ALA A 189 10.37 11.19 -7.23
N ALA A 190 9.16 11.63 -6.89
CA ALA A 190 7.99 11.60 -7.77
C ALA A 190 8.28 12.33 -9.11
N THR A 191 8.85 13.53 -9.07
CA THR A 191 9.18 14.27 -10.30
C THR A 191 10.35 13.64 -11.06
N LYS A 192 11.33 13.11 -10.32
CA LYS A 192 12.45 12.37 -10.92
C LYS A 192 12.01 10.99 -11.43
N VAL A 193 11.03 10.38 -10.76
CA VAL A 193 10.41 9.10 -11.13
C VAL A 193 9.46 9.26 -12.32
N GLU A 194 8.65 10.30 -12.39
CA GLU A 194 7.82 10.58 -13.58
C GLU A 194 8.70 10.80 -14.82
N ASN A 195 9.80 11.53 -14.68
CA ASN A 195 10.75 11.70 -15.78
C ASN A 195 11.51 10.41 -16.14
N VAL A 196 11.86 9.58 -15.15
CA VAL A 196 12.47 8.25 -15.36
C VAL A 196 11.43 7.25 -15.85
N VAL A 197 10.19 7.29 -15.36
CA VAL A 197 9.08 6.45 -15.83
C VAL A 197 8.67 6.84 -17.26
N GLN A 198 8.66 8.11 -17.60
CA GLN A 198 8.40 8.55 -18.98
C GLN A 198 9.52 8.17 -19.94
N SER A 199 10.78 8.29 -19.52
CA SER A 199 11.92 7.83 -20.31
C SER A 199 12.03 6.29 -20.33
N ALA A 200 11.71 5.60 -19.23
CA ALA A 200 11.65 4.13 -19.20
C ALA A 200 10.43 3.57 -19.91
N ALA A 201 9.26 4.25 -19.87
CA ALA A 201 8.08 3.85 -20.64
C ALA A 201 8.32 4.03 -22.15
N ALA A 202 9.06 5.05 -22.56
CA ALA A 202 9.51 5.19 -23.94
C ALA A 202 10.48 4.06 -24.35
N ASN A 203 11.34 3.61 -23.42
CA ASN A 203 12.26 2.48 -23.64
C ASN A 203 11.57 1.11 -23.50
N VAL A 204 10.52 0.98 -22.68
CA VAL A 204 9.73 -0.25 -22.52
C VAL A 204 8.85 -0.51 -23.75
N SER A 205 8.45 0.53 -24.49
CA SER A 205 7.76 0.37 -25.79
C SER A 205 8.62 -0.36 -26.85
N SER A 206 9.95 -0.43 -26.65
CA SER A 206 10.86 -1.10 -27.58
C SER A 206 11.24 -2.54 -27.18
N VAL A 207 10.70 -3.10 -26.06
CA VAL A 207 11.08 -4.42 -25.54
C VAL A 207 9.88 -5.37 -25.43
N VAL A 208 9.00 -5.36 -26.43
CA VAL A 208 8.13 -6.52 -26.72
C VAL A 208 8.82 -7.36 -27.78
N THR A 209 9.96 -7.94 -27.44
CA THR A 209 10.52 -9.05 -28.21
C THR A 209 9.89 -10.35 -27.74
N ALA A 210 9.52 -11.21 -28.68
CA ALA A 210 8.90 -12.52 -28.47
C ALA A 210 9.61 -13.32 -27.33
N PRO A 211 8.86 -14.06 -26.51
CA PRO A 211 9.44 -14.81 -25.40
C PRO A 211 10.39 -15.88 -25.95
N ARG A 212 11.68 -15.80 -25.58
CA ARG A 212 12.60 -16.92 -25.75
C ARG A 212 12.26 -17.97 -24.71
N SER A 213 12.06 -19.20 -25.10
CA SER A 213 11.87 -20.33 -24.20
C SER A 213 13.05 -20.46 -23.25
N GLY A 214 12.79 -20.68 -21.96
CA GLY A 214 13.83 -20.84 -20.94
C GLY A 214 13.44 -20.26 -19.59
N TRP A 215 14.41 -20.26 -18.67
CA TRP A 215 14.21 -19.74 -17.32
C TRP A 215 14.76 -18.32 -17.17
N SER A 216 14.15 -17.59 -16.26
CA SER A 216 14.56 -16.26 -15.80
C SER A 216 14.49 -16.22 -14.28
N THR A 217 15.10 -15.23 -13.65
CA THR A 217 14.99 -15.00 -12.22
C THR A 217 14.03 -13.86 -11.96
N GLN A 218 12.91 -14.11 -11.28
CA GLN A 218 12.00 -13.05 -10.81
C GLN A 218 12.53 -12.47 -9.52
N ILE A 219 12.65 -11.13 -9.48
CA ILE A 219 13.18 -10.35 -8.35
C ILE A 219 12.12 -9.41 -7.74
N GLY A 220 10.97 -9.28 -8.38
CA GLY A 220 9.85 -8.47 -7.88
C GLY A 220 8.57 -8.70 -8.66
N SER A 221 7.44 -8.32 -8.05
CA SER A 221 6.11 -8.32 -8.68
C SER A 221 5.32 -7.14 -8.14
N PHE A 222 4.75 -6.33 -9.03
CA PHE A 222 4.12 -5.06 -8.71
C PHE A 222 2.78 -4.94 -9.42
N SER A 223 1.79 -4.36 -8.76
CA SER A 223 0.51 -4.01 -9.39
C SER A 223 0.57 -2.72 -10.21
N ASN A 224 1.63 -1.92 -10.04
CA ASN A 224 1.84 -0.65 -10.72
C ASN A 224 3.11 -0.71 -11.59
N ALA A 225 2.98 -0.30 -12.86
CA ALA A 225 4.08 -0.31 -13.83
C ALA A 225 5.24 0.62 -13.40
N GLY A 226 4.93 1.79 -12.82
CA GLY A 226 5.93 2.75 -12.34
C GLY A 226 6.80 2.16 -11.23
N ASN A 227 6.21 1.45 -10.27
CA ASN A 227 6.95 0.78 -9.20
C ASN A 227 7.84 -0.34 -9.75
N ALA A 228 7.35 -1.09 -10.73
CA ALA A 228 8.14 -2.11 -11.41
C ALA A 228 9.34 -1.50 -12.15
N ALA A 229 9.11 -0.39 -12.88
CA ALA A 229 10.16 0.33 -13.61
C ALA A 229 11.24 0.89 -12.68
N GLN A 230 10.82 1.51 -11.59
CA GLN A 230 11.73 2.07 -10.58
C GLN A 230 12.58 0.99 -9.90
N PHE A 231 11.94 -0.12 -9.50
CA PHE A 231 12.65 -1.25 -8.94
C PHE A 231 13.59 -1.89 -9.97
N GLY A 232 13.17 -2.00 -11.23
CA GLY A 232 13.99 -2.50 -12.33
C GLY A 232 15.25 -1.65 -12.54
N ALA A 233 15.11 -0.33 -12.61
CA ALA A 233 16.23 0.59 -12.75
C ALA A 233 17.23 0.52 -11.58
N HIS A 234 16.70 0.39 -10.33
CA HIS A 234 17.57 0.15 -9.17
C HIS A 234 18.31 -1.17 -9.27
N ALA A 235 17.63 -2.25 -9.65
CA ALA A 235 18.24 -3.56 -9.84
C ALA A 235 19.34 -3.53 -10.91
N GLU A 236 19.11 -2.84 -12.03
CA GLU A 236 20.14 -2.65 -13.07
C GLU A 236 21.37 -1.91 -12.52
N ALA A 237 21.18 -0.84 -11.76
CA ALA A 237 22.28 -0.07 -11.18
C ALA A 237 23.12 -0.92 -10.21
N VAL A 238 22.46 -1.69 -9.33
CA VAL A 238 23.15 -2.61 -8.38
C VAL A 238 23.88 -3.73 -9.11
N LEU A 239 23.29 -4.32 -10.14
CA LEU A 239 23.89 -5.40 -10.91
C LEU A 239 25.06 -4.88 -11.76
N ALA A 240 24.95 -3.72 -12.38
CA ALA A 240 26.02 -3.07 -13.13
C ALA A 240 27.23 -2.75 -12.24
N SER A 241 27.01 -2.22 -11.02
CA SER A 241 28.09 -1.93 -10.06
C SER A 241 28.84 -3.19 -9.59
N SER A 242 28.21 -4.37 -9.71
CA SER A 242 28.81 -5.66 -9.35
C SER A 242 29.54 -6.37 -10.52
N GLY A 243 29.69 -5.70 -11.67
CA GLY A 243 30.35 -6.26 -12.85
C GLY A 243 29.55 -7.33 -13.59
N ARG A 244 28.24 -7.47 -13.30
CA ARG A 244 27.38 -8.45 -13.98
C ARG A 244 26.51 -7.78 -15.05
N ALA A 245 26.70 -8.20 -16.31
CA ALA A 245 25.89 -7.79 -17.45
C ALA A 245 24.56 -8.57 -17.53
N LEU A 246 23.78 -8.58 -16.44
CA LEU A 246 22.46 -9.19 -16.42
C LEU A 246 21.41 -8.15 -16.79
N ARG A 247 20.63 -8.41 -17.84
CA ARG A 247 19.51 -7.53 -18.22
C ARG A 247 18.35 -7.69 -17.28
N VAL A 248 17.83 -6.58 -16.79
CA VAL A 248 16.57 -6.51 -16.04
C VAL A 248 15.44 -6.22 -17.04
N ARG A 249 14.32 -6.92 -16.92
CA ARG A 249 13.14 -6.71 -17.76
C ARG A 249 11.89 -6.67 -16.91
N ILE A 250 10.90 -5.93 -17.40
CA ILE A 250 9.58 -5.89 -16.80
C ILE A 250 8.62 -6.62 -17.73
N VAL A 251 7.95 -7.61 -17.20
CA VAL A 251 7.01 -8.46 -17.92
C VAL A 251 5.62 -8.26 -17.35
N LYS A 252 4.66 -7.84 -18.17
CA LYS A 252 3.26 -7.79 -17.78
C LYS A 252 2.67 -9.19 -17.77
N ASP A 253 2.09 -9.58 -16.62
CA ASP A 253 1.45 -10.87 -16.42
C ASP A 253 0.10 -10.64 -15.72
N GLY A 254 -0.97 -10.66 -16.47
CA GLY A 254 -2.30 -10.26 -16.02
C GLY A 254 -2.30 -8.82 -15.47
N ASN A 255 -2.66 -8.66 -14.20
CA ASN A 255 -2.69 -7.38 -13.49
C ASN A 255 -1.37 -7.05 -12.78
N LEU A 256 -0.32 -7.84 -12.98
CA LEU A 256 0.97 -7.67 -12.33
C LEU A 256 2.07 -7.33 -13.35
N TYR A 257 3.06 -6.59 -12.87
CA TYR A 257 4.31 -6.30 -13.55
C TYR A 257 5.43 -7.04 -12.82
N ARG A 258 5.95 -8.11 -13.43
CA ARG A 258 7.05 -8.89 -12.88
C ARG A 258 8.38 -8.31 -13.34
N VAL A 259 9.29 -8.08 -12.41
CA VAL A 259 10.66 -7.69 -12.72
C VAL A 259 11.50 -8.97 -12.73
N VAL A 260 12.13 -9.25 -13.86
CA VAL A 260 12.92 -10.48 -14.09
C VAL A 260 14.32 -10.14 -14.57
N VAL A 261 15.26 -11.01 -14.20
CA VAL A 261 16.69 -10.90 -14.54
C VAL A 261 17.13 -12.11 -15.32
N GLY A 262 17.90 -11.88 -16.37
CA GLY A 262 18.36 -12.92 -17.29
C GLY A 262 17.25 -13.43 -18.22
N GLU A 263 17.62 -14.23 -19.20
CA GLU A 263 16.73 -14.79 -20.20
C GLU A 263 17.29 -16.07 -20.80
N GLY A 264 16.41 -17.06 -21.06
CA GLY A 264 16.83 -18.30 -21.73
C GLY A 264 17.84 -19.12 -20.94
N MET A 265 17.86 -18.97 -19.61
CA MET A 265 18.77 -19.70 -18.72
C MET A 265 18.31 -21.15 -18.52
N SER A 266 19.23 -22.02 -18.11
CA SER A 266 18.84 -23.30 -17.48
C SER A 266 18.19 -23.04 -16.12
N VAL A 267 17.46 -24.03 -15.59
CA VAL A 267 16.84 -23.91 -14.27
C VAL A 267 17.88 -23.73 -13.16
N GLU A 268 19.01 -24.41 -13.27
CA GLU A 268 20.14 -24.31 -12.32
C GLU A 268 20.75 -22.91 -12.34
N ALA A 269 21.00 -22.36 -13.55
CA ALA A 269 21.51 -21.01 -13.74
C ALA A 269 20.53 -19.96 -13.17
N ALA A 270 19.22 -20.12 -13.40
CA ALA A 270 18.22 -19.23 -12.87
C ALA A 270 18.12 -19.29 -11.32
N ARG A 271 18.27 -20.48 -10.72
CA ARG A 271 18.32 -20.66 -9.26
C ARG A 271 19.58 -20.04 -8.65
N SER A 272 20.74 -20.27 -9.27
CA SER A 272 22.00 -19.66 -8.82
C SER A 272 21.95 -18.13 -8.93
N THR A 273 21.40 -17.61 -10.03
CA THR A 273 21.17 -16.18 -10.21
C THR A 273 20.19 -15.63 -9.16
N ALA A 274 19.15 -16.38 -8.81
CA ALA A 274 18.20 -15.96 -7.78
C ALA A 274 18.87 -15.81 -6.40
N ALA A 275 19.74 -16.73 -6.02
CA ALA A 275 20.47 -16.66 -4.75
C ALA A 275 21.40 -15.43 -4.72
N ASP A 276 22.20 -15.21 -5.78
CA ASP A 276 23.15 -14.10 -5.86
C ASP A 276 22.44 -12.73 -5.95
N VAL A 277 21.51 -12.59 -6.89
CA VAL A 277 20.78 -11.32 -7.10
C VAL A 277 19.89 -11.00 -5.91
N GLY A 278 19.23 -12.00 -5.35
CA GLY A 278 18.39 -11.83 -4.14
C GLY A 278 19.19 -11.32 -2.95
N ALA A 279 20.39 -11.87 -2.72
CA ALA A 279 21.29 -11.43 -1.66
C ALA A 279 21.76 -9.97 -1.86
N ARG A 280 22.13 -9.59 -3.10
CA ARG A 280 22.61 -8.23 -3.42
C ARG A 280 21.54 -7.16 -3.32
N LEU A 281 20.33 -7.48 -3.78
CA LEU A 281 19.19 -6.57 -3.74
C LEU A 281 18.43 -6.61 -2.41
N GLY A 282 18.75 -7.55 -1.53
CA GLY A 282 18.02 -7.73 -0.27
C GLY A 282 16.57 -8.16 -0.47
N VAL A 283 16.26 -8.89 -1.55
CA VAL A 283 14.91 -9.30 -1.92
C VAL A 283 14.77 -10.80 -2.08
N GLY A 284 13.55 -11.31 -1.95
CA GLY A 284 13.24 -12.67 -2.35
C GLY A 284 13.27 -12.81 -3.87
N ALA A 285 14.15 -13.68 -4.38
CA ALA A 285 14.26 -13.98 -5.79
C ALA A 285 14.08 -15.48 -6.04
N PHE A 286 13.48 -15.84 -7.18
CA PHE A 286 13.25 -17.25 -7.54
C PHE A 286 13.21 -17.46 -9.05
N ALA A 287 13.58 -18.68 -9.48
CA ALA A 287 13.55 -19.06 -10.87
C ALA A 287 12.09 -19.17 -11.37
N VAL A 288 11.83 -18.60 -12.53
CA VAL A 288 10.53 -18.66 -13.23
C VAL A 288 10.74 -19.12 -14.65
N GLN A 289 9.86 -20.00 -15.14
CA GLN A 289 9.85 -20.44 -16.52
C GLN A 289 8.82 -19.64 -17.31
N LYS A 290 9.13 -19.34 -18.55
CA LYS A 290 8.20 -18.78 -19.53
C LYS A 290 8.05 -19.70 -20.70
#